data_45ef83cb71c33f1b5926532dd0868b69
#
_entry.id   45ef83cb71c33f1b5926532dd0868b69
#
_cell.length_a   1.000
_cell.length_b   1.000
_cell.length_c   1.000
_cell.angle_alpha   90.00
_cell.angle_beta   90.00
_cell.angle_gamma   90.00
#
_symmetry.space_group_name_H-M   'P 1'
#
loop_
_entity.id
_entity.type
_entity.pdbx_description
1 polymer ?
#
loop_
_entity_poly.entity_id
_entity_poly.type
_entity_poly.pdbx_seq_one_letter_code
_entity_poly.pdbx_strand_id
1 'polypeptide(L)'
;MRTLFTLVLCTFLLAACSQPTSSPPPSTGSQPPVSPPVPETDIPLDLLPTKETPVVTLPTLEPGTTKQPPSDELVLPFDPKPEDAMLERSTIHLDYVGLLILESYPVQINLELQGYLPTPCHNMRVSILPPDQENRINIEVYSVVDPAMMCIQVIKEFETFVPLGSFSTGHYTVYINGELAGEFDS
;
A
#
# COMPACT_ATOMS: atom_id res chain seq x y z
N MET A 1 -40.48 -1.86 48.57
CA MET A 1 -39.50 -2.76 49.22
C MET A 1 -38.10 -2.17 48.97
N ARG A 2 -37.45 -1.85 50.07
CA ARG A 2 -36.18 -1.11 50.16
C ARG A 2 -35.01 -2.05 49.82
N THR A 3 -34.17 -1.67 48.90
CA THR A 3 -32.86 -2.33 48.72
C THR A 3 -31.74 -1.31 48.95
N LEU A 4 -30.95 -1.62 49.95
CA LEU A 4 -29.80 -0.85 50.44
C LEU A 4 -28.74 -0.69 49.35
N PHE A 5 -28.32 0.56 49.13
CA PHE A 5 -27.09 0.91 48.44
C PHE A 5 -25.92 0.78 49.42
N THR A 6 -25.06 -0.19 49.18
CA THR A 6 -23.81 -0.33 49.93
C THR A 6 -22.73 0.44 49.19
N LEU A 7 -22.33 1.56 49.74
CA LEU A 7 -21.25 2.42 49.26
C LEU A 7 -19.92 1.80 49.74
N VAL A 8 -19.15 1.21 48.82
CA VAL A 8 -17.76 0.78 49.10
C VAL A 8 -16.81 1.88 48.66
N LEU A 9 -16.30 2.58 49.67
CA LEU A 9 -15.27 3.60 49.53
C LEU A 9 -13.90 2.92 49.44
N CYS A 10 -13.34 2.76 48.20
CA CYS A 10 -11.97 2.34 48.01
C CYS A 10 -11.02 3.54 48.05
N THR A 11 -10.32 3.67 49.16
CA THR A 11 -9.19 4.61 49.32
C THR A 11 -7.97 4.07 48.61
N PHE A 12 -7.61 4.69 47.47
CA PHE A 12 -6.34 4.43 46.79
C PHE A 12 -5.21 5.20 47.48
N LEU A 13 -4.28 4.46 48.08
CA LEU A 13 -2.99 4.97 48.56
C LEU A 13 -2.08 5.22 47.35
N LEU A 14 -1.74 6.48 47.12
CA LEU A 14 -0.72 6.93 46.17
C LEU A 14 0.67 6.59 46.73
N ALA A 15 1.29 5.53 46.22
CA ALA A 15 2.72 5.30 46.40
C ALA A 15 3.46 6.00 45.26
N ALA A 16 4.10 7.13 45.56
CA ALA A 16 5.02 7.81 44.65
C ALA A 16 6.35 7.02 44.58
N CYS A 17 6.59 6.29 43.47
CA CYS A 17 7.90 5.77 43.14
C CYS A 17 8.67 6.83 42.35
N SER A 18 9.64 7.47 43.01
CA SER A 18 10.65 8.30 42.37
C SER A 18 11.61 7.40 41.56
N GLN A 19 11.61 7.50 40.24
CA GLN A 19 12.63 6.86 39.37
C GLN A 19 13.85 7.78 39.28
N PRO A 20 15.07 7.27 39.43
CA PRO A 20 16.28 8.05 39.16
C PRO A 20 16.44 8.26 37.64
N THR A 21 16.54 9.50 37.24
CA THR A 21 16.86 9.95 35.90
C THR A 21 18.31 9.55 35.56
N SER A 22 18.53 8.50 34.84
CA SER A 22 19.84 8.20 34.21
C SER A 22 19.93 8.97 32.91
N SER A 23 20.77 9.99 32.89
CA SER A 23 21.16 10.72 31.68
C SER A 23 21.93 9.78 30.73
N PRO A 24 21.61 9.74 29.42
CA PRO A 24 22.43 9.02 28.47
C PRO A 24 23.77 9.72 28.26
N PRO A 25 24.87 8.97 28.04
CA PRO A 25 26.17 9.55 27.72
C PRO A 25 26.13 10.26 26.36
N PRO A 26 27.01 11.28 26.15
CA PRO A 26 27.05 12.00 24.88
C PRO A 26 27.49 11.07 23.76
N SER A 27 26.67 10.98 22.71
CA SER A 27 27.01 10.28 21.47
C SER A 27 28.19 10.94 20.81
N THR A 28 29.31 10.26 20.82
CA THR A 28 30.49 10.61 19.98
C THR A 28 30.07 10.53 18.52
N GLY A 29 30.05 11.68 17.84
CA GLY A 29 29.67 11.79 16.44
C GLY A 29 30.53 10.89 15.56
N SER A 30 29.92 9.85 15.01
CA SER A 30 30.48 9.11 13.88
C SER A 30 30.35 9.97 12.63
N GLN A 31 31.46 10.49 12.16
CA GLN A 31 31.60 11.16 10.89
C GLN A 31 31.22 10.17 9.77
N PRO A 32 30.37 10.53 8.79
CA PRO A 32 30.04 9.64 7.68
C PRO A 32 31.31 9.37 6.86
N PRO A 33 31.52 8.16 6.31
CA PRO A 33 32.64 7.84 5.49
C PRO A 33 32.65 8.72 4.24
N VAL A 34 33.79 9.40 4.04
CA VAL A 34 34.08 10.18 2.83
C VAL A 34 34.23 9.19 1.67
N SER A 35 33.31 9.24 0.71
CA SER A 35 33.39 8.50 -0.53
C SER A 35 34.65 8.95 -1.31
N PRO A 36 35.44 8.03 -1.87
CA PRO A 36 36.55 8.39 -2.74
C PRO A 36 36.04 9.04 -4.04
N PRO A 37 36.82 9.96 -4.65
CA PRO A 37 36.43 10.63 -5.88
C PRO A 37 36.31 9.62 -7.03
N VAL A 38 35.19 9.68 -7.73
CA VAL A 38 34.96 8.93 -8.96
C VAL A 38 35.88 9.51 -10.03
N PRO A 39 36.66 8.70 -10.77
CA PRO A 39 37.44 9.20 -11.89
C PRO A 39 36.51 9.65 -13.01
N GLU A 40 36.63 10.91 -13.42
CA GLU A 40 36.04 11.43 -14.65
C GLU A 40 36.65 10.67 -15.84
N THR A 41 35.82 9.81 -16.43
CA THR A 41 36.17 9.20 -17.72
C THR A 41 35.67 10.14 -18.81
N ASP A 42 36.63 10.85 -19.46
CA ASP A 42 36.38 11.59 -20.69
C ASP A 42 35.81 10.62 -21.76
N ILE A 43 34.56 10.76 -22.10
CA ILE A 43 33.91 10.07 -23.23
C ILE A 43 34.11 10.97 -24.44
N PRO A 44 34.86 10.51 -25.50
CA PRO A 44 34.99 11.28 -26.72
C PRO A 44 33.61 11.45 -27.40
N LEU A 45 33.30 12.70 -27.72
CA LEU A 45 32.08 13.12 -28.43
C LEU A 45 32.29 12.90 -29.94
N ASP A 46 32.31 11.65 -30.38
CA ASP A 46 32.26 11.36 -31.82
C ASP A 46 31.67 9.98 -32.04
N LEU A 47 30.45 9.99 -32.55
CA LEU A 47 29.72 8.95 -33.29
C LEU A 47 28.21 9.06 -33.02
N LEU A 48 27.58 10.14 -33.52
CA LEU A 48 26.14 10.19 -33.72
C LEU A 48 25.84 9.49 -35.06
N PRO A 49 25.18 8.34 -35.06
CA PRO A 49 24.57 7.81 -36.27
C PRO A 49 23.35 8.66 -36.61
N THR A 50 23.41 9.31 -37.76
CA THR A 50 22.28 9.99 -38.41
C THR A 50 21.18 8.96 -38.66
N LYS A 51 20.14 8.99 -37.84
CA LYS A 51 18.96 8.14 -38.00
C LYS A 51 18.05 8.78 -39.04
N GLU A 52 18.06 8.20 -40.24
CA GLU A 52 17.10 8.51 -41.29
C GLU A 52 15.67 8.33 -40.75
N THR A 53 14.86 9.37 -40.94
CA THR A 53 13.45 9.38 -40.57
C THR A 53 12.67 8.51 -41.54
N PRO A 54 12.03 7.40 -41.17
CA PRO A 54 11.12 6.72 -42.05
C PRO A 54 9.87 7.58 -42.29
N VAL A 55 9.57 7.80 -43.58
CA VAL A 55 8.33 8.43 -44.02
C VAL A 55 7.16 7.51 -43.63
N VAL A 56 6.40 7.92 -42.62
CA VAL A 56 5.17 7.23 -42.21
C VAL A 56 4.08 7.58 -43.23
N THR A 57 3.76 6.65 -44.08
CA THR A 57 2.58 6.70 -44.96
C THR A 57 1.34 6.57 -44.07
N LEU A 58 0.51 7.60 -44.04
CA LEU A 58 -0.79 7.57 -43.35
C LEU A 58 -1.69 6.50 -43.95
N PRO A 59 -2.20 5.54 -43.18
CA PRO A 59 -3.27 4.66 -43.69
C PRO A 59 -4.59 5.44 -43.72
N THR A 60 -5.28 5.32 -44.83
CA THR A 60 -6.62 5.80 -45.10
C THR A 60 -7.59 5.27 -44.04
N LEU A 61 -8.31 6.18 -43.36
CA LEU A 61 -9.37 5.88 -42.40
C LEU A 61 -10.57 5.25 -43.12
N GLU A 62 -10.80 3.96 -42.92
CA GLU A 62 -12.09 3.33 -43.20
C GLU A 62 -13.02 3.57 -41.98
N PRO A 63 -14.29 3.97 -42.18
CA PRO A 63 -15.24 4.13 -41.10
C PRO A 63 -15.90 2.80 -40.75
N GLY A 64 -15.44 2.15 -39.69
CA GLY A 64 -16.10 0.94 -39.26
C GLY A 64 -15.44 0.24 -38.09
N THR A 65 -16.11 0.32 -36.97
CA THR A 65 -15.88 -0.40 -35.72
C THR A 65 -14.93 0.30 -34.75
N THR A 66 -15.52 1.11 -33.88
CA THR A 66 -14.89 1.59 -32.67
C THR A 66 -14.62 0.39 -31.75
N LYS A 67 -13.55 -0.34 -32.02
CA LYS A 67 -12.94 -1.18 -31.02
C LYS A 67 -12.12 -0.24 -30.15
N GLN A 68 -12.71 0.20 -29.04
CA GLN A 68 -11.99 0.91 -28.00
C GLN A 68 -10.70 0.13 -27.73
N PRO A 69 -9.50 0.77 -27.83
CA PRO A 69 -8.28 0.08 -27.46
C PRO A 69 -8.46 -0.46 -26.05
N PRO A 70 -7.96 -1.66 -25.73
CA PRO A 70 -7.94 -2.10 -24.34
C PRO A 70 -7.24 -1.00 -23.57
N SER A 71 -7.95 -0.41 -22.61
CA SER A 71 -7.31 0.39 -21.57
C SER A 71 -6.19 -0.50 -21.06
N ASP A 72 -4.93 -0.05 -21.17
CA ASP A 72 -3.82 -0.67 -20.46
C ASP A 72 -4.11 -0.49 -18.98
N GLU A 73 -5.04 -1.28 -18.47
CA GLU A 73 -5.33 -1.40 -17.06
C GLU A 73 -4.06 -1.98 -16.46
N LEU A 74 -3.39 -1.16 -15.69
CA LEU A 74 -2.14 -1.53 -15.03
C LEU A 74 -2.44 -2.70 -14.08
N VAL A 75 -2.20 -3.93 -14.54
CA VAL A 75 -2.39 -5.13 -13.73
C VAL A 75 -1.30 -5.15 -12.67
N LEU A 76 -1.72 -5.00 -11.43
CA LEU A 76 -0.82 -5.00 -10.28
C LEU A 76 -0.58 -6.45 -9.80
N PRO A 77 0.55 -6.74 -9.17
CA PRO A 77 0.90 -8.11 -8.74
C PRO A 77 -0.07 -8.67 -7.71
N PHE A 78 -0.81 -7.81 -7.01
CA PHE A 78 -1.78 -8.17 -5.99
C PHE A 78 -3.24 -8.09 -6.46
N ASP A 79 -3.50 -7.82 -7.75
CA ASP A 79 -4.87 -7.86 -8.28
C ASP A 79 -5.43 -9.28 -8.17
N PRO A 80 -6.75 -9.43 -7.87
CA PRO A 80 -7.42 -10.71 -7.92
C PRO A 80 -7.34 -11.31 -9.33
N LYS A 81 -7.08 -12.60 -9.41
CA LYS A 81 -6.91 -13.32 -10.66
C LYS A 81 -7.97 -14.40 -10.84
N PRO A 82 -8.39 -14.71 -12.08
CA PRO A 82 -9.35 -15.78 -12.32
C PRO A 82 -8.92 -17.16 -11.76
N GLU A 83 -7.61 -17.44 -11.78
CA GLU A 83 -7.02 -18.67 -11.22
C GLU A 83 -7.11 -18.77 -9.71
N ASP A 84 -7.32 -17.66 -9.01
CA ASP A 84 -7.47 -17.64 -7.54
C ASP A 84 -8.72 -18.43 -7.09
N ALA A 85 -9.66 -18.70 -7.98
CA ALA A 85 -10.83 -19.54 -7.69
C ALA A 85 -10.49 -20.98 -7.26
N MET A 86 -9.29 -21.46 -7.61
CA MET A 86 -8.78 -22.78 -7.23
C MET A 86 -7.89 -22.75 -5.98
N LEU A 87 -7.61 -21.57 -5.45
CA LEU A 87 -6.76 -21.36 -4.30
C LEU A 87 -7.58 -21.21 -3.02
N GLU A 88 -7.00 -21.57 -1.90
CA GLU A 88 -7.59 -21.34 -0.59
C GLU A 88 -7.39 -19.88 -0.19
N ARG A 89 -8.48 -19.20 0.19
CA ARG A 89 -8.45 -17.83 0.69
C ARG A 89 -8.24 -17.84 2.20
N SER A 90 -7.29 -17.01 2.66
CA SER A 90 -6.98 -16.84 4.08
C SER A 90 -6.95 -15.35 4.45
N THR A 91 -7.22 -15.08 5.72
CA THR A 91 -7.04 -13.72 6.28
C THR A 91 -5.58 -13.34 6.32
N ILE A 92 -5.34 -12.04 6.26
CA ILE A 92 -4.02 -11.44 6.37
C ILE A 92 -4.01 -10.54 7.62
N HIS A 93 -2.91 -10.48 8.31
CA HIS A 93 -2.77 -9.59 9.45
C HIS A 93 -2.18 -8.26 8.97
N LEU A 94 -2.90 -7.16 9.22
CA LEU A 94 -2.46 -5.82 8.92
C LEU A 94 -2.04 -5.14 10.23
N ASP A 95 -0.79 -4.71 10.31
CA ASP A 95 -0.26 -3.95 11.45
C ASP A 95 -0.43 -2.45 11.25
N TYR A 96 -0.31 -2.02 10.00
CA TYR A 96 -0.44 -0.63 9.64
C TYR A 96 -1.19 -0.46 8.31
N VAL A 97 -2.04 0.56 8.30
CA VAL A 97 -2.78 1.02 7.13
C VAL A 97 -2.70 2.54 7.08
N GLY A 98 -2.22 3.09 5.97
CA GLY A 98 -2.10 4.53 5.76
C GLY A 98 -2.63 4.96 4.40
N LEU A 99 -3.24 6.14 4.33
CA LEU A 99 -3.61 6.80 3.08
C LEU A 99 -2.58 7.86 2.74
N LEU A 100 -1.97 7.75 1.57
CA LEU A 100 -1.01 8.71 1.03
C LEU A 100 -1.70 9.52 -0.07
N ILE A 101 -1.90 10.81 0.19
CA ILE A 101 -2.46 11.76 -0.76
C ILE A 101 -1.28 12.38 -1.50
N LEU A 102 -1.19 12.14 -2.81
CA LEU A 102 -0.12 12.67 -3.64
C LEU A 102 -0.48 14.08 -4.13
N GLU A 103 0.48 14.98 -4.05
CA GLU A 103 0.36 16.35 -4.59
C GLU A 103 0.44 16.31 -6.12
N SER A 104 -0.64 15.87 -6.77
CA SER A 104 -0.76 15.76 -8.23
C SER A 104 -2.09 16.36 -8.69
N TYR A 105 -2.22 16.61 -10.00
CA TYR A 105 -3.50 17.00 -10.59
C TYR A 105 -3.82 16.10 -11.79
N PRO A 106 -4.89 15.29 -11.72
CA PRO A 106 -5.80 15.09 -10.57
C PRO A 106 -5.09 14.48 -9.36
N VAL A 107 -5.66 14.70 -8.17
CA VAL A 107 -5.16 14.11 -6.92
C VAL A 107 -5.17 12.60 -7.04
N GLN A 108 -4.05 11.96 -6.69
CA GLN A 108 -3.90 10.52 -6.66
C GLN A 108 -3.78 10.03 -5.21
N ILE A 109 -4.39 8.91 -4.94
CA ILE A 109 -4.39 8.30 -3.61
C ILE A 109 -3.69 6.96 -3.69
N ASN A 110 -2.76 6.73 -2.78
CA ASN A 110 -2.14 5.42 -2.55
C ASN A 110 -2.50 4.92 -1.15
N LEU A 111 -2.66 3.63 -1.03
CA LEU A 111 -2.84 2.93 0.24
C LEU A 111 -1.52 2.28 0.60
N GLU A 112 -0.99 2.59 1.79
CA GLU A 112 0.16 1.93 2.38
C GLU A 112 -0.32 0.79 3.29
N LEU A 113 0.18 -0.41 3.08
CA LEU A 113 -0.16 -1.60 3.84
C LEU A 113 1.12 -2.25 4.37
N GLN A 114 1.14 -2.52 5.69
CA GLN A 114 2.20 -3.30 6.33
C GLN A 114 1.56 -4.40 7.19
N GLY A 115 2.19 -5.56 7.22
CA GLY A 115 1.65 -6.68 7.99
C GLY A 115 2.33 -8.01 7.70
N TYR A 116 1.60 -9.11 7.90
CA TYR A 116 2.14 -10.46 7.78
C TYR A 116 1.23 -11.37 6.96
N LEU A 117 1.85 -12.15 6.10
CA LEU A 117 1.25 -13.33 5.47
C LEU A 117 1.46 -14.56 6.38
N PRO A 118 0.48 -15.49 6.43
CA PRO A 118 0.59 -16.67 7.28
C PRO A 118 1.82 -17.54 6.99
N THR A 119 2.21 -17.65 5.72
CA THR A 119 3.42 -18.34 5.28
C THR A 119 3.99 -17.70 4.02
N PRO A 120 5.25 -18.00 3.62
CA PRO A 120 5.84 -17.49 2.39
C PRO A 120 5.14 -17.92 1.10
N CYS A 121 4.31 -18.98 1.15
CA CYS A 121 3.56 -19.47 -0.01
C CYS A 121 2.25 -18.72 -0.26
N HIS A 122 1.81 -17.92 0.70
CA HIS A 122 0.66 -17.06 0.51
C HIS A 122 0.97 -15.89 -0.41
N ASN A 123 0.04 -15.59 -1.28
CA ASN A 123 0.10 -14.42 -2.17
C ASN A 123 -1.00 -13.44 -1.74
N MET A 124 -0.62 -12.19 -1.49
CA MET A 124 -1.55 -11.13 -1.16
C MET A 124 -2.44 -10.82 -2.36
N ARG A 125 -3.71 -10.49 -2.08
CA ARG A 125 -4.68 -9.95 -3.03
C ARG A 125 -5.36 -8.73 -2.44
N VAL A 126 -5.62 -7.76 -3.28
CA VAL A 126 -6.35 -6.54 -2.94
C VAL A 126 -7.47 -6.35 -3.94
N SER A 127 -8.70 -6.37 -3.47
CA SER A 127 -9.89 -6.13 -4.27
C SER A 127 -10.46 -4.77 -3.92
N ILE A 128 -10.45 -3.83 -4.86
CA ILE A 128 -10.93 -2.46 -4.67
C ILE A 128 -12.28 -2.35 -5.37
N LEU A 129 -13.34 -2.08 -4.60
CA LEU A 129 -14.66 -1.82 -5.16
C LEU A 129 -14.80 -0.33 -5.52
N PRO A 130 -15.49 -0.01 -6.62
CA PRO A 130 -15.82 1.37 -6.94
C PRO A 130 -16.51 2.06 -5.77
N PRO A 131 -16.35 3.39 -5.59
CA PRO A 131 -17.06 4.14 -4.57
C PRO A 131 -18.59 3.93 -4.68
N ASP A 132 -19.25 3.76 -3.55
CA ASP A 132 -20.70 3.68 -3.51
C ASP A 132 -21.37 5.08 -3.58
N GLN A 133 -22.69 5.13 -3.39
CA GLN A 133 -23.46 6.38 -3.48
C GLN A 133 -23.12 7.40 -2.38
N GLU A 134 -22.53 6.94 -1.29
CA GLU A 134 -22.04 7.74 -0.16
C GLU A 134 -20.53 8.01 -0.24
N ASN A 135 -19.89 7.75 -1.40
CA ASN A 135 -18.44 7.87 -1.63
C ASN A 135 -17.61 7.00 -0.67
N ARG A 136 -18.14 5.83 -0.27
CA ARG A 136 -17.37 4.86 0.51
C ARG A 136 -16.65 3.90 -0.42
N ILE A 137 -15.36 3.75 -0.21
CA ILE A 137 -14.49 2.83 -0.94
C ILE A 137 -14.25 1.62 -0.05
N ASN A 138 -14.74 0.47 -0.48
CA ASN A 138 -14.57 -0.77 0.25
C ASN A 138 -13.44 -1.58 -0.39
N ILE A 139 -12.43 -1.91 0.38
CA ILE A 139 -11.24 -2.63 -0.04
C ILE A 139 -11.15 -3.93 0.76
N GLU A 140 -11.01 -5.05 0.06
CA GLU A 140 -10.73 -6.33 0.68
C GLU A 140 -9.27 -6.70 0.48
N VAL A 141 -8.55 -6.91 1.59
CA VAL A 141 -7.16 -7.37 1.62
C VAL A 141 -7.14 -8.77 2.21
N TYR A 142 -6.67 -9.73 1.42
CA TYR A 142 -6.63 -11.14 1.79
C TYR A 142 -5.44 -11.85 1.15
N SER A 143 -5.20 -13.08 1.50
CA SER A 143 -4.19 -13.90 0.85
C SER A 143 -4.80 -15.14 0.23
N VAL A 144 -4.12 -15.70 -0.76
CA VAL A 144 -4.46 -16.96 -1.41
C VAL A 144 -3.25 -17.90 -1.40
N VAL A 145 -3.50 -19.20 -1.27
CA VAL A 145 -2.46 -20.24 -1.25
C VAL A 145 -2.96 -21.48 -1.97
N ASP A 146 -2.07 -22.18 -2.66
CA ASP A 146 -2.37 -23.51 -3.20
C ASP A 146 -2.44 -24.52 -2.03
N PRO A 147 -3.62 -25.12 -1.76
CA PRO A 147 -3.78 -26.06 -0.67
C PRO A 147 -2.96 -27.36 -0.83
N ALA A 148 -2.50 -27.68 -2.05
CA ALA A 148 -1.64 -28.81 -2.31
C ALA A 148 -0.15 -28.54 -2.05
N MET A 149 0.21 -27.27 -1.85
CA MET A 149 1.60 -26.86 -1.65
C MET A 149 2.03 -27.06 -0.20
N MET A 150 3.14 -27.78 0.00
CA MET A 150 3.79 -27.87 1.31
C MET A 150 4.65 -26.63 1.55
N CYS A 151 4.30 -25.85 2.57
CA CYS A 151 5.01 -24.62 2.93
C CYS A 151 5.56 -24.68 4.34
N ILE A 152 6.71 -24.05 4.55
CA ILE A 152 7.26 -23.84 5.89
C ILE A 152 6.34 -22.92 6.70
N GLN A 153 6.15 -23.24 7.98
CA GLN A 153 5.23 -22.53 8.87
C GLN A 153 5.96 -21.36 9.55
N VAL A 154 6.32 -20.34 8.76
CA VAL A 154 6.89 -19.08 9.25
C VAL A 154 6.10 -17.94 8.63
N ILE A 155 5.85 -16.91 9.42
CA ILE A 155 5.21 -15.68 8.92
C ILE A 155 6.14 -14.97 7.93
N LYS A 156 5.54 -14.31 6.95
CA LYS A 156 6.27 -13.45 5.99
C LYS A 156 5.78 -12.03 6.10
N GLU A 157 6.66 -11.14 6.55
CA GLU A 157 6.40 -9.69 6.57
C GLU A 157 6.22 -9.16 5.15
N PHE A 158 5.38 -8.13 5.02
CA PHE A 158 5.25 -7.36 3.79
C PHE A 158 5.01 -5.88 4.10
N GLU A 159 5.47 -5.06 3.17
CA GLU A 159 5.17 -3.64 3.04
C GLU A 159 4.90 -3.36 1.58
N THR A 160 3.80 -2.70 1.27
CA THR A 160 3.41 -2.43 -0.11
C THR A 160 2.56 -1.18 -0.24
N PHE A 161 2.60 -0.58 -1.44
CA PHE A 161 1.77 0.54 -1.82
C PHE A 161 0.79 0.11 -2.91
N VAL A 162 -0.48 0.37 -2.67
CA VAL A 162 -1.58 0.04 -3.57
C VAL A 162 -2.16 1.34 -4.12
N PRO A 163 -2.00 1.65 -5.42
CA PRO A 163 -2.62 2.83 -6.01
C PRO A 163 -4.14 2.64 -6.05
N LEU A 164 -4.86 3.55 -5.41
CA LEU A 164 -6.32 3.61 -5.49
C LEU A 164 -6.79 4.39 -6.72
N GLY A 165 -5.87 5.16 -7.35
CA GLY A 165 -6.14 5.97 -8.53
C GLY A 165 -6.54 7.40 -8.20
N SER A 166 -7.30 8.00 -9.12
CA SER A 166 -7.77 9.39 -9.01
C SER A 166 -9.28 9.42 -8.86
N PHE A 167 -9.76 10.36 -8.05
CA PHE A 167 -11.18 10.51 -7.74
C PHE A 167 -11.69 11.88 -8.20
N SER A 168 -12.99 11.98 -8.50
CA SER A 168 -13.65 13.25 -8.74
C SER A 168 -13.76 14.05 -7.44
N THR A 169 -13.92 15.37 -7.55
CA THR A 169 -14.07 16.25 -6.39
C THR A 169 -15.16 15.75 -5.45
N GLY A 170 -14.81 15.54 -4.19
CA GLY A 170 -15.70 15.03 -3.16
C GLY A 170 -14.94 14.57 -1.93
N HIS A 171 -15.72 14.29 -0.87
CA HIS A 171 -15.22 13.66 0.35
C HIS A 171 -15.40 12.14 0.25
N TYR A 172 -14.37 11.38 0.56
CA TYR A 172 -14.34 9.93 0.46
C TYR A 172 -13.94 9.28 1.77
N THR A 173 -14.57 8.15 2.09
CA THR A 173 -14.25 7.34 3.26
C THR A 173 -13.78 5.96 2.79
N VAL A 174 -12.65 5.51 3.31
CA VAL A 174 -12.01 4.24 2.92
C VAL A 174 -12.17 3.21 4.03
N TYR A 175 -12.69 2.04 3.68
CA TYR A 175 -12.82 0.88 4.56
C TYR A 175 -11.95 -0.26 4.05
N ILE A 176 -11.23 -0.92 4.95
CA ILE A 176 -10.42 -2.10 4.66
C ILE A 176 -10.93 -3.25 5.52
N ASN A 177 -11.36 -4.33 4.88
CA ASN A 177 -11.95 -5.50 5.55
C ASN A 177 -13.10 -5.13 6.50
N GLY A 178 -13.83 -4.04 6.20
CA GLY A 178 -14.94 -3.53 7.01
C GLY A 178 -14.55 -2.56 8.12
N GLU A 179 -13.28 -2.30 8.34
CA GLU A 179 -12.78 -1.32 9.30
C GLU A 179 -12.45 0.01 8.62
N LEU A 180 -12.72 1.12 9.31
CA LEU A 180 -12.40 2.47 8.80
C LEU A 180 -10.90 2.64 8.74
N ALA A 181 -10.36 2.86 7.54
CA ALA A 181 -8.94 3.11 7.31
C ALA A 181 -8.59 4.60 7.30
N GLY A 182 -9.51 5.44 6.81
CA GLY A 182 -9.30 6.88 6.76
C GLY A 182 -10.27 7.58 5.81
N GLU A 183 -10.06 8.88 5.66
CA GLU A 183 -10.88 9.76 4.83
C GLU A 183 -9.97 10.69 4.04
N PHE A 184 -10.43 11.16 2.89
CA PHE A 184 -9.72 12.16 2.08
C PHE A 184 -10.69 13.01 1.26
N ASP A 185 -10.23 14.20 0.89
CA ASP A 185 -10.89 15.09 -0.05
C ASP A 185 -10.15 15.10 -1.38
N SER A 186 -10.90 15.04 -2.50
CA SER A 186 -10.36 15.09 -3.87
C SER A 186 -10.87 16.32 -4.62
#